data_7719e0edc10c782aaee55a0da6c05bf3
#
_entry.id   7719e0edc10c782aaee55a0da6c05bf3
#
_cell.length_a   1.000
_cell.length_b   1.000
_cell.length_c   1.000
_cell.angle_alpha   90.00
_cell.angle_beta   90.00
_cell.angle_gamma   90.00
#
_symmetry.space_group_name_H-M   'P 1'
#
loop_
_entity.id
_entity.type
_entity.pdbx_description
1 polymer ?
#
loop_
_entity_poly.entity_id
_entity_poly.type
_entity_poly.pdbx_seq_one_letter_code
_entity_poly.pdbx_strand_id
1 'polypeptide(L)'
;MKPRAAWPVLAKKAKEKCEEAQAEVNKARDRITHLVQSRERMQLLYADYVTRSKAAESRPHSMAETLNFRAFMQQLQALIARVNLDLNEAKHAFELTRLKLKAAEQKRIQMETLVEQDMKAVRDF
;
A
#
# COMPACT_ATOMS: atom_id res chain seq x y z
N MET A 1 32.36 32.60 15.43
CA MET A 1 31.29 31.73 15.98
C MET A 1 31.25 30.42 15.22
N LYS A 2 31.24 29.29 15.92
CA LYS A 2 31.20 27.99 15.28
C LYS A 2 29.75 27.53 15.10
N PRO A 3 29.41 26.80 14.01
CA PRO A 3 28.07 26.19 13.87
C PRO A 3 27.80 25.26 15.03
N ARG A 4 26.51 25.08 15.37
CA ARG A 4 26.11 24.13 16.37
C ARG A 4 26.22 22.71 15.80
N ALA A 5 27.09 21.89 16.39
CA ALA A 5 27.38 20.56 15.90
C ALA A 5 26.12 19.63 15.92
N ALA A 6 25.19 19.92 16.83
CA ALA A 6 23.96 19.13 16.94
C ALA A 6 23.04 19.27 15.72
N TRP A 7 22.97 20.43 15.09
CA TRP A 7 22.07 20.68 13.97
C TRP A 7 22.32 19.77 12.75
N PRO A 8 23.58 19.63 12.28
CA PRO A 8 23.86 18.72 11.17
C PRO A 8 23.53 17.26 11.48
N VAL A 9 23.76 16.82 12.71
CA VAL A 9 23.42 15.46 13.15
C VAL A 9 21.90 15.25 13.13
N LEU A 10 21.15 16.22 13.65
CA LEU A 10 19.69 16.18 13.66
C LEU A 10 19.11 16.23 12.24
N ALA A 11 19.70 17.03 11.37
CA ALA A 11 19.30 17.12 9.96
C ALA A 11 19.52 15.79 9.24
N LYS A 12 20.65 15.14 9.50
CA LYS A 12 20.95 13.82 8.94
C LYS A 12 19.95 12.78 9.40
N LYS A 13 19.64 12.76 10.71
CA LYS A 13 18.63 11.84 11.28
C LYS A 13 17.24 12.10 10.68
N ALA A 14 16.88 13.36 10.51
CA ALA A 14 15.60 13.72 9.91
C ALA A 14 15.50 13.25 8.45
N LYS A 15 16.60 13.36 7.70
CA LYS A 15 16.69 12.85 6.33
C LYS A 15 16.53 11.33 6.27
N GLU A 16 17.23 10.62 7.18
CA GLU A 16 17.13 9.15 7.27
C GLU A 16 15.72 8.71 7.60
N LYS A 17 15.05 9.38 8.54
CA LYS A 17 13.64 9.10 8.88
C LYS A 17 12.71 9.37 7.71
N CYS A 18 12.98 10.40 6.93
CA CYS A 18 12.22 10.71 5.72
C CYS A 18 12.37 9.59 4.68
N GLU A 19 13.60 9.08 4.49
CA GLU A 19 13.87 7.96 3.58
C GLU A 19 13.16 6.69 4.03
N GLU A 20 13.17 6.40 5.33
CA GLU A 20 12.44 5.26 5.90
C GLU A 20 10.94 5.40 5.70
N ALA A 21 10.40 6.59 5.92
CA ALA A 21 8.98 6.86 5.71
C ALA A 21 8.59 6.71 4.24
N GLN A 22 9.45 7.15 3.32
CA GLN A 22 9.23 6.96 1.87
C GLN A 22 9.22 5.47 1.50
N ALA A 23 10.12 4.69 2.08
CA ALA A 23 10.16 3.24 1.84
C ALA A 23 8.87 2.57 2.34
N GLU A 24 8.33 3.01 3.47
CA GLU A 24 7.05 2.49 3.97
C GLU A 24 5.87 2.84 3.07
N VAL A 25 5.84 4.05 2.52
CA VAL A 25 4.82 4.47 1.53
C VAL A 25 4.89 3.56 0.31
N ASN A 26 6.08 3.32 -0.21
CA ASN A 26 6.27 2.47 -1.38
C ASN A 26 5.80 1.04 -1.11
N LYS A 27 6.13 0.49 0.05
CA LYS A 27 5.72 -0.86 0.47
C LYS A 27 4.20 -0.96 0.60
N ALA A 28 3.57 0.05 1.19
CA ALA A 28 2.11 0.10 1.33
C ALA A 28 1.42 0.21 -0.04
N ARG A 29 1.98 0.98 -0.96
CA ARG A 29 1.49 1.10 -2.33
C ARG A 29 1.57 -0.23 -3.07
N ASP A 30 2.70 -0.93 -2.94
CA ASP A 30 2.90 -2.23 -3.56
C ASP A 30 1.88 -3.25 -3.06
N ARG A 31 1.55 -3.22 -1.77
CA ARG A 31 0.52 -4.09 -1.20
C ARG A 31 -0.84 -3.84 -1.86
N ILE A 32 -1.22 -2.59 -2.04
CA ILE A 32 -2.47 -2.23 -2.74
C ILE A 32 -2.45 -2.78 -4.16
N THR A 33 -1.35 -2.59 -4.89
CA THR A 33 -1.20 -3.09 -6.25
C THR A 33 -1.39 -4.60 -6.33
N HIS A 34 -0.76 -5.35 -5.42
CA HIS A 34 -0.89 -6.81 -5.38
C HIS A 34 -2.32 -7.25 -5.08
N LEU A 35 -3.00 -6.57 -4.14
CA LEU A 35 -4.37 -6.89 -3.79
C LEU A 35 -5.33 -6.59 -4.95
N VAL A 36 -5.14 -5.48 -5.65
CA VAL A 36 -5.94 -5.13 -6.83
C VAL A 36 -5.76 -6.18 -7.92
N GLN A 37 -4.52 -6.58 -8.20
CA GLN A 37 -4.24 -7.61 -9.20
C GLN A 37 -4.85 -8.96 -8.81
N SER A 38 -4.76 -9.33 -7.53
CA SER A 38 -5.37 -10.55 -7.02
C SER A 38 -6.88 -10.53 -7.20
N ARG A 39 -7.52 -9.41 -6.86
CA ARG A 39 -8.97 -9.24 -7.04
C ARG A 39 -9.36 -9.37 -8.51
N GLU A 40 -8.63 -8.72 -9.40
CA GLU A 40 -8.90 -8.80 -10.84
C GLU A 40 -8.82 -10.23 -11.35
N ARG A 41 -7.79 -10.99 -10.94
CA ARG A 41 -7.67 -12.40 -11.33
C ARG A 41 -8.84 -13.23 -10.82
N MET A 42 -9.27 -13.01 -9.59
CA MET A 42 -10.41 -13.73 -9.00
C MET A 42 -11.72 -13.38 -9.70
N GLN A 43 -11.91 -12.10 -10.05
CA GLN A 43 -13.12 -11.65 -10.78
C GLN A 43 -13.17 -12.21 -12.19
N LEU A 44 -12.03 -12.27 -12.88
CA LEU A 44 -11.94 -12.89 -14.21
C LEU A 44 -12.23 -14.40 -14.13
N LEU A 45 -11.69 -15.05 -13.12
CA LEU A 45 -11.95 -16.47 -12.89
C LEU A 45 -13.43 -16.72 -12.62
N TYR A 46 -14.05 -15.89 -11.78
CA TYR A 46 -15.49 -15.97 -11.51
C TYR A 46 -16.30 -15.83 -12.81
N ALA A 47 -16.00 -14.80 -13.61
CA ALA A 47 -16.71 -14.56 -14.87
C ALA A 47 -16.54 -15.73 -15.86
N ASP A 48 -15.34 -16.30 -15.93
CA ASP A 48 -15.07 -17.46 -16.78
C ASP A 48 -15.89 -18.68 -16.36
N TYR A 49 -15.96 -18.95 -15.05
CA TYR A 49 -16.76 -20.05 -14.53
C TYR A 49 -18.25 -19.84 -14.73
N VAL A 50 -18.76 -18.62 -14.63
CA VAL A 50 -20.15 -18.29 -14.95
C VAL A 50 -20.44 -18.62 -16.41
N THR A 51 -19.56 -18.22 -17.33
CA THR A 51 -19.71 -18.51 -18.76
C THR A 51 -19.69 -20.00 -19.02
N ARG A 52 -18.77 -20.74 -18.41
CA ARG A 52 -18.68 -22.21 -18.53
C ARG A 52 -19.92 -22.90 -17.98
N SER A 53 -20.45 -22.41 -16.86
CA SER A 53 -21.66 -22.92 -16.26
C SER A 53 -22.86 -22.82 -17.21
N LYS A 54 -23.01 -21.66 -17.85
CA LYS A 54 -24.09 -21.45 -18.83
C LYS A 54 -23.96 -22.39 -20.03
N ALA A 55 -22.75 -22.58 -20.53
CA ALA A 55 -22.49 -23.52 -21.62
C ALA A 55 -22.78 -24.97 -21.22
N ALA A 56 -22.51 -25.34 -19.97
CA ALA A 56 -22.71 -26.67 -19.43
C ALA A 56 -24.19 -26.98 -19.18
N GLU A 57 -25.05 -25.98 -18.99
CA GLU A 57 -26.51 -26.17 -18.78
C GLU A 57 -27.18 -26.93 -19.93
N SER A 58 -26.61 -26.84 -21.15
CA SER A 58 -27.11 -27.55 -22.33
C SER A 58 -26.71 -29.03 -22.36
N ARG A 59 -25.87 -29.48 -21.44
CA ARG A 59 -25.37 -30.85 -21.37
C ARG A 59 -25.90 -31.57 -20.11
N PRO A 60 -26.13 -32.89 -20.19
CA PRO A 60 -26.45 -33.65 -18.99
C PRO A 60 -25.28 -33.58 -17.99
N HIS A 61 -25.61 -33.34 -16.75
CA HIS A 61 -24.61 -33.30 -15.66
C HIS A 61 -25.24 -33.90 -14.40
N SER A 62 -24.39 -34.41 -13.52
CA SER A 62 -24.82 -35.01 -12.26
C SER A 62 -25.14 -33.94 -11.22
N MET A 63 -25.93 -34.35 -10.21
CA MET A 63 -26.17 -33.51 -9.04
C MET A 63 -24.86 -33.18 -8.31
N ALA A 64 -23.94 -34.16 -8.25
CA ALA A 64 -22.63 -33.96 -7.61
C ALA A 64 -21.81 -32.86 -8.31
N GLU A 65 -21.80 -32.83 -9.63
CA GLU A 65 -21.12 -31.80 -10.42
C GLU A 65 -21.73 -30.43 -10.14
N THR A 66 -23.05 -30.32 -10.08
CA THR A 66 -23.76 -29.08 -9.78
C THR A 66 -23.43 -28.59 -8.39
N LEU A 67 -23.42 -29.47 -7.39
CA LEU A 67 -23.09 -29.10 -6.00
C LEU A 67 -21.63 -28.66 -5.86
N ASN A 68 -20.71 -29.36 -6.53
CA ASN A 68 -19.30 -29.02 -6.54
C ASN A 68 -19.06 -27.66 -7.17
N PHE A 69 -19.73 -27.37 -8.28
CA PHE A 69 -19.65 -26.09 -8.94
C PHE A 69 -20.16 -24.96 -8.04
N ARG A 70 -21.32 -25.15 -7.40
CA ARG A 70 -21.88 -24.16 -6.48
C ARG A 70 -20.95 -23.90 -5.30
N ALA A 71 -20.40 -24.97 -4.71
CA ALA A 71 -19.47 -24.84 -3.59
C ALA A 71 -18.23 -24.06 -4.00
N PHE A 72 -17.67 -24.35 -5.17
CA PHE A 72 -16.52 -23.64 -5.71
C PHE A 72 -16.83 -22.15 -5.90
N MET A 73 -17.98 -21.82 -6.50
CA MET A 73 -18.37 -20.44 -6.74
C MET A 73 -18.59 -19.66 -5.44
N GLN A 74 -19.16 -20.31 -4.42
CA GLN A 74 -19.31 -19.71 -3.09
C GLN A 74 -17.96 -19.42 -2.44
N GLN A 75 -17.01 -20.35 -2.53
CA GLN A 75 -15.66 -20.15 -2.03
C GLN A 75 -14.97 -18.98 -2.75
N LEU A 76 -15.12 -18.90 -4.07
CA LEU A 76 -14.51 -17.84 -4.87
C LEU A 76 -15.10 -16.46 -4.50
N GLN A 77 -16.43 -16.39 -4.32
CA GLN A 77 -17.08 -15.16 -3.85
C GLN A 77 -16.59 -14.75 -2.47
N ALA A 78 -16.40 -15.70 -1.56
CA ALA A 78 -15.90 -15.44 -0.23
C ALA A 78 -14.45 -14.91 -0.27
N LEU A 79 -13.61 -15.45 -1.16
CA LEU A 79 -12.24 -14.97 -1.37
C LEU A 79 -12.23 -13.55 -1.94
N ILE A 80 -13.09 -13.25 -2.90
CA ILE A 80 -13.23 -11.89 -3.46
C ILE A 80 -13.65 -10.91 -2.37
N ALA A 81 -14.63 -11.28 -1.55
CA ALA A 81 -15.07 -10.45 -0.43
C ALA A 81 -13.93 -10.19 0.56
N ARG A 82 -13.12 -11.21 0.86
CA ARG A 82 -11.96 -11.09 1.74
C ARG A 82 -10.91 -10.15 1.17
N VAL A 83 -10.59 -10.28 -0.12
CA VAL A 83 -9.65 -9.39 -0.80
C VAL A 83 -10.14 -7.94 -0.76
N ASN A 84 -11.44 -7.71 -0.93
CA ASN A 84 -12.00 -6.36 -0.85
C ASN A 84 -11.85 -5.76 0.55
N LEU A 85 -12.03 -6.55 1.61
CA LEU A 85 -11.78 -6.12 2.98
C LEU A 85 -10.29 -5.79 3.19
N ASP A 86 -9.41 -6.68 2.74
CA ASP A 86 -7.96 -6.47 2.84
C ASP A 86 -7.52 -5.23 2.07
N LEU A 87 -8.14 -4.98 0.91
CA LEU A 87 -7.84 -3.80 0.10
C LEU A 87 -8.24 -2.51 0.81
N ASN A 88 -9.43 -2.48 1.44
CA ASN A 88 -9.86 -1.31 2.22
C ASN A 88 -8.90 -1.05 3.38
N GLU A 89 -8.49 -2.09 4.08
CA GLU A 89 -7.52 -2.00 5.17
C GLU A 89 -6.16 -1.50 4.68
N ALA A 90 -5.70 -2.02 3.54
CA ALA A 90 -4.45 -1.59 2.92
C ALA A 90 -4.48 -0.12 2.49
N LYS A 91 -5.61 0.37 1.99
CA LYS A 91 -5.78 1.78 1.63
C LYS A 91 -5.72 2.69 2.85
N HIS A 92 -6.31 2.29 3.97
CA HIS A 92 -6.20 3.02 5.23
C HIS A 92 -4.76 3.05 5.73
N ALA A 93 -4.08 1.92 5.70
CA ALA A 93 -2.67 1.83 6.08
C ALA A 93 -1.80 2.73 5.20
N PHE A 94 -2.06 2.76 3.89
CA PHE A 94 -1.35 3.63 2.95
C PHE A 94 -1.52 5.10 3.30
N GLU A 95 -2.74 5.55 3.62
CA GLU A 95 -2.98 6.93 4.03
C GLU A 95 -2.20 7.30 5.30
N LEU A 96 -2.11 6.38 6.27
CA LEU A 96 -1.31 6.60 7.47
C LEU A 96 0.18 6.75 7.14
N THR A 97 0.71 5.94 6.22
CA THR A 97 2.11 6.06 5.80
C THR A 97 2.36 7.39 5.08
N ARG A 98 1.42 7.86 4.28
CA ARG A 98 1.52 9.17 3.62
C ARG A 98 1.58 10.32 4.62
N LEU A 99 0.75 10.27 5.66
CA LEU A 99 0.75 11.29 6.72
C LEU A 99 2.08 11.28 7.49
N LYS A 100 2.61 10.11 7.78
CA LYS A 100 3.93 9.97 8.42
C LYS A 100 5.05 10.54 7.55
N LEU A 101 5.01 10.27 6.24
CA LEU A 101 5.98 10.83 5.31
C LEU A 101 5.90 12.35 5.29
N LYS A 102 4.70 12.91 5.23
CA LYS A 102 4.50 14.36 5.24
C LYS A 102 5.11 14.99 6.50
N ALA A 103 4.86 14.38 7.67
CA ALA A 103 5.44 14.86 8.93
C ALA A 103 6.97 14.75 8.92
N ALA A 104 7.52 13.66 8.38
CA ALA A 104 8.97 13.48 8.27
C ALA A 104 9.60 14.49 7.31
N GLU A 105 8.95 14.80 6.20
CA GLU A 105 9.40 15.82 5.24
C GLU A 105 9.42 17.21 5.87
N GLN A 106 8.37 17.55 6.62
CA GLN A 106 8.30 18.82 7.33
C GLN A 106 9.44 18.94 8.35
N LYS A 107 9.71 17.86 9.08
CA LYS A 107 10.81 17.83 10.05
C LYS A 107 12.16 17.94 9.38
N ARG A 108 12.36 17.28 8.25
CA ARG A 108 13.60 17.37 7.46
C ARG A 108 13.85 18.80 7.00
N ILE A 109 12.82 19.43 6.41
CA ILE A 109 12.90 20.81 5.92
C ILE A 109 13.23 21.75 7.08
N GLN A 110 12.55 21.58 8.23
CA GLN A 110 12.81 22.39 9.43
C GLN A 110 14.27 22.27 9.89
N MET A 111 14.81 21.06 9.95
CA MET A 111 16.18 20.83 10.39
C MET A 111 17.20 21.37 9.39
N GLU A 112 16.95 21.20 8.09
CA GLU A 112 17.83 21.74 7.03
C GLU A 112 17.84 23.28 7.06
N THR A 113 16.67 23.89 7.30
CA THR A 113 16.57 25.34 7.43
C THR A 113 17.35 25.84 8.63
N LEU A 114 17.29 25.16 9.78
CA LEU A 114 18.05 25.52 10.96
C LEU A 114 19.56 25.41 10.72
N VAL A 115 20.02 24.38 10.03
CA VAL A 115 21.42 24.21 9.65
C VAL A 115 21.86 25.36 8.75
N GLU A 116 21.05 25.68 7.73
CA GLU A 116 21.36 26.76 6.78
C GLU A 116 21.44 28.11 7.49
N GLN A 117 20.49 28.42 8.37
CA GLN A 117 20.46 29.65 9.14
C GLN A 117 21.69 29.76 10.06
N ASP A 118 22.06 28.67 10.73
CA ASP A 118 23.20 28.63 11.62
C ASP A 118 24.53 28.85 10.85
N MET A 119 24.66 28.19 9.69
CA MET A 119 25.82 28.36 8.82
C MET A 119 25.91 29.78 8.26
N LYS A 120 24.79 30.39 7.91
CA LYS A 120 24.71 31.76 7.45
C LYS A 120 25.13 32.73 8.55
N ALA A 121 24.64 32.53 9.78
CA ALA A 121 25.01 33.37 10.92
C ALA A 121 26.51 33.30 11.20
N VAL A 122 27.14 32.14 11.09
CA VAL A 122 28.61 31.98 11.24
C VAL A 122 29.35 32.72 10.14
N ARG A 123 28.90 32.61 8.89
CA ARG A 123 29.53 33.25 7.73
C ARG A 123 29.43 34.78 7.81
N ASP A 124 28.28 35.29 8.22
CA ASP A 124 28.02 36.75 8.25
C ASP A 124 28.54 37.42 9.54
N PHE A 125 28.99 36.64 10.54
CA PHE A 125 29.57 37.16 11.78
C PHE A 125 31.00 37.68 11.55
#